data_54472f4e4d3327d4d1a9c094e9786a65
#
_entry.id   54472f4e4d3327d4d1a9c094e9786a65
#
_cell.length_a   1.000
_cell.length_b   1.000
_cell.length_c   1.000
_cell.angle_alpha   90.00
_cell.angle_beta   90.00
_cell.angle_gamma   90.00
#
_symmetry.space_group_name_H-M   'P 1'
#
loop_
_entity.id
_entity.type
_entity.pdbx_description
1 polymer ?
#
loop_
_entity_poly.entity_id
_entity_poly.type
_entity_poly.pdbx_seq_one_letter_code
_entity_poly.pdbx_strand_id
1 'polypeptide(L)'
;MQPYRCFFVGPMTTFSELVTNTPSVHMLGVRFHPCGLTAFCKPPLSEFTNQRISSNDLTLLFTDSFAESLCEAQTLQQQICLIERFLIHRLKDNYEIDPQIPFAVQQINRSKGRLPILQLTDEICICQRHFERKFKAYTGYTPKEYSRIMKFRNTIDLLKNCVPDNLLTIAVEAGYYDLSHFNKEIRQLSGNTPASFLSI
;
A
#
# COMPACT_ATOMS: atom_id res chain seq x y z
N MET A 1 3.60 -9.26 19.58
CA MET A 1 4.06 -9.92 18.34
C MET A 1 4.93 -11.09 18.74
N GLN A 2 4.68 -12.30 18.20
CA GLN A 2 5.55 -13.45 18.46
C GLN A 2 6.77 -13.39 17.52
N PRO A 3 7.99 -13.73 17.99
CA PRO A 3 9.17 -13.74 17.13
C PRO A 3 9.06 -14.82 16.03
N TYR A 4 9.77 -14.59 14.93
CA TYR A 4 9.90 -15.52 13.79
C TYR A 4 8.59 -15.87 13.06
N ARG A 5 7.61 -14.96 13.05
CA ARG A 5 6.36 -15.17 12.33
C ARG A 5 6.21 -14.25 11.15
N CYS A 6 5.74 -14.84 10.05
CA CYS A 6 5.26 -14.08 8.91
C CYS A 6 3.81 -13.64 9.13
N PHE A 7 3.50 -12.44 8.68
CA PHE A 7 2.12 -11.99 8.58
C PHE A 7 1.93 -11.15 7.31
N PHE A 8 0.76 -11.23 6.78
CA PHE A 8 0.35 -10.42 5.65
C PHE A 8 -0.39 -9.19 6.16
N VAL A 9 0.01 -8.03 5.65
CA VAL A 9 -0.72 -6.76 5.87
C VAL A 9 -1.48 -6.47 4.60
N GLY A 10 -2.80 -6.57 4.68
CA GLY A 10 -3.70 -6.23 3.57
C GLY A 10 -3.70 -4.73 3.26
N PRO A 11 -4.44 -4.33 2.23
CA PRO A 11 -4.62 -2.92 1.88
C PRO A 11 -5.21 -2.14 3.06
N MET A 12 -4.49 -1.11 3.55
CA MET A 12 -4.91 -0.32 4.72
C MET A 12 -5.50 1.01 4.27
N THR A 13 -6.73 1.31 4.68
CA THR A 13 -7.43 2.56 4.35
C THR A 13 -7.40 3.59 5.48
N THR A 14 -6.92 3.17 6.65
CA THR A 14 -6.78 3.98 7.86
C THR A 14 -5.45 3.70 8.53
N PHE A 15 -5.04 4.60 9.41
CA PHE A 15 -3.91 4.40 10.30
C PHE A 15 -4.10 3.16 11.17
N SER A 16 -3.02 2.44 11.40
CA SER A 16 -2.99 1.26 12.25
C SER A 16 -1.63 1.16 12.95
N GLU A 17 -1.65 1.11 14.25
CA GLU A 17 -0.47 1.03 15.09
C GLU A 17 -0.01 -0.41 15.32
N LEU A 18 1.29 -0.62 15.34
CA LEU A 18 1.94 -1.88 15.69
C LEU A 18 2.65 -1.69 17.02
N VAL A 19 2.13 -2.34 18.05
CA VAL A 19 2.71 -2.27 19.40
C VAL A 19 3.49 -3.55 19.67
N THR A 20 4.69 -3.41 20.24
CA THR A 20 5.52 -4.52 20.69
C THR A 20 5.92 -4.30 22.15
N ASN A 21 6.02 -5.38 22.92
CA ASN A 21 6.48 -5.36 24.30
C ASN A 21 8.00 -5.59 24.40
N THR A 22 8.70 -5.72 23.27
CA THR A 22 10.16 -5.90 23.24
C THR A 22 10.88 -4.59 22.97
N PRO A 23 12.06 -4.35 23.56
CA PRO A 23 12.80 -3.09 23.41
C PRO A 23 13.34 -2.88 21.97
N SER A 24 13.46 -3.93 21.19
CA SER A 24 13.86 -3.86 19.78
C SER A 24 13.12 -4.89 18.95
N VAL A 25 12.80 -4.52 17.70
CA VAL A 25 12.15 -5.41 16.73
C VAL A 25 12.89 -5.31 15.40
N HIS A 26 13.32 -6.46 14.89
CA HIS A 26 13.80 -6.57 13.53
C HIS A 26 12.67 -7.04 12.63
N MET A 27 12.33 -6.25 11.63
CA MET A 27 11.29 -6.58 10.63
C MET A 27 11.87 -6.51 9.23
N LEU A 28 11.62 -7.56 8.46
CA LEU A 28 11.86 -7.57 7.03
C LEU A 28 10.50 -7.61 6.33
N GLY A 29 10.26 -6.68 5.42
CA GLY A 29 8.98 -6.57 4.72
C GLY A 29 9.15 -6.60 3.21
N VAL A 30 8.27 -7.31 2.53
CA VAL A 30 8.12 -7.28 1.07
C VAL A 30 6.92 -6.42 0.73
N ARG A 31 7.17 -5.35 -0.02
CA ARG A 31 6.09 -4.49 -0.54
C ARG A 31 5.82 -4.84 -1.99
N PHE A 32 4.65 -5.39 -2.25
CA PHE A 32 4.21 -5.62 -3.61
C PHE A 32 3.75 -4.33 -4.30
N HIS A 33 3.90 -4.29 -5.61
CA HIS A 33 3.18 -3.33 -6.44
C HIS A 33 1.67 -3.49 -6.24
N PRO A 34 0.83 -2.46 -6.37
CA PRO A 34 -0.61 -2.56 -6.04
C PRO A 34 -1.36 -3.76 -6.63
N CYS A 35 -0.98 -4.21 -7.83
CA CYS A 35 -1.55 -5.40 -8.45
C CYS A 35 -0.64 -6.64 -8.34
N GLY A 36 0.57 -6.51 -7.78
CA GLY A 36 1.59 -7.57 -7.85
C GLY A 36 1.24 -8.81 -7.03
N LEU A 37 0.51 -8.65 -5.93
CA LEU A 37 0.14 -9.76 -5.08
C LEU A 37 -0.83 -10.74 -5.76
N THR A 38 -1.63 -10.28 -6.73
CA THR A 38 -2.56 -11.16 -7.48
C THR A 38 -1.86 -12.20 -8.33
N ALA A 39 -0.54 -12.05 -8.58
CA ALA A 39 0.26 -13.10 -9.20
C ALA A 39 0.41 -14.35 -8.31
N PHE A 40 0.21 -14.21 -7.01
CA PHE A 40 0.46 -15.24 -6.02
C PHE A 40 -0.82 -15.74 -5.34
N CYS A 41 -1.86 -14.94 -5.24
CA CYS A 41 -3.10 -15.32 -4.57
C CYS A 41 -4.33 -15.19 -5.48
N LYS A 42 -5.24 -16.16 -5.36
CA LYS A 42 -6.47 -16.20 -6.16
C LYS A 42 -7.61 -15.31 -5.61
N PRO A 43 -7.82 -15.21 -4.29
CA PRO A 43 -8.93 -14.42 -3.76
C PRO A 43 -8.76 -12.93 -4.09
N PRO A 44 -9.87 -12.18 -4.24
CA PRO A 44 -9.79 -10.73 -4.42
C PRO A 44 -9.09 -10.06 -3.24
N LEU A 45 -8.14 -9.17 -3.50
CA LEU A 45 -7.41 -8.44 -2.45
C LEU A 45 -8.33 -7.62 -1.53
N SER A 46 -9.54 -7.33 -1.98
CA SER A 46 -10.58 -6.66 -1.18
C SER A 46 -11.02 -7.44 0.06
N GLU A 47 -10.83 -8.74 0.10
CA GLU A 47 -11.15 -9.57 1.27
C GLU A 47 -10.17 -9.32 2.42
N PHE A 48 -8.99 -8.80 2.12
CA PHE A 48 -7.93 -8.54 3.09
C PHE A 48 -7.84 -7.08 3.53
N THR A 49 -8.77 -6.23 3.08
CA THR A 49 -8.75 -4.79 3.40
C THR A 49 -8.82 -4.56 4.90
N ASN A 50 -7.89 -3.76 5.44
CA ASN A 50 -7.71 -3.45 6.87
C ASN A 50 -7.46 -4.67 7.77
N GLN A 51 -6.96 -5.76 7.20
CA GLN A 51 -6.65 -6.97 7.95
C GLN A 51 -5.13 -7.20 8.07
N ARG A 52 -4.75 -7.80 9.18
CA ARG A 52 -3.44 -8.41 9.38
C ARG A 52 -3.69 -9.89 9.64
N ILE A 53 -3.16 -10.73 8.78
CA ILE A 53 -3.46 -12.15 8.74
C ILE A 53 -2.16 -12.91 8.94
N SER A 54 -2.17 -13.89 9.84
CA SER A 54 -1.02 -14.78 10.00
C SER A 54 -0.77 -15.56 8.70
N SER A 55 0.48 -15.79 8.36
CA SER A 55 0.85 -16.63 7.21
C SER A 55 0.25 -18.02 7.28
N ASN A 56 0.02 -18.54 8.49
CA ASN A 56 -0.60 -19.85 8.69
C ASN A 56 -2.09 -19.88 8.30
N ASP A 57 -2.78 -18.74 8.42
CA ASP A 57 -4.18 -18.59 8.01
C ASP A 57 -4.31 -18.31 6.50
N LEU A 58 -3.24 -17.78 5.92
CA LEU A 58 -3.08 -17.55 4.48
C LEU A 58 -2.05 -18.54 3.94
N THR A 59 -2.41 -19.77 3.65
CA THR A 59 -1.54 -20.81 3.05
C THR A 59 -0.87 -20.40 1.71
N LEU A 60 -0.75 -19.10 1.43
CA LEU A 60 -0.59 -18.58 0.09
C LEU A 60 0.84 -18.20 -0.28
N LEU A 61 1.59 -17.54 0.59
CA LEU A 61 2.90 -17.04 0.22
C LEU A 61 4.02 -17.55 1.12
N PHE A 62 4.10 -17.05 2.35
CA PHE A 62 5.19 -17.38 3.25
C PHE A 62 4.70 -18.24 4.39
N THR A 63 5.37 -19.37 4.62
CA THR A 63 5.12 -20.26 5.75
C THR A 63 6.04 -19.91 6.92
N ASP A 64 5.71 -20.38 8.12
CA ASP A 64 6.58 -20.19 9.29
C ASP A 64 7.96 -20.86 9.06
N SER A 65 8.02 -22.01 8.36
CA SER A 65 9.29 -22.63 7.98
C SER A 65 10.14 -21.77 7.05
N PHE A 66 9.51 -20.99 6.17
CA PHE A 66 10.25 -20.01 5.37
C PHE A 66 10.75 -18.84 6.23
N ALA A 67 9.96 -18.39 7.22
CA ALA A 67 10.40 -17.36 8.16
C ALA A 67 11.60 -17.83 9.00
N GLU A 68 11.60 -19.07 9.44
CA GLU A 68 12.73 -19.69 10.13
C GLU A 68 14.01 -19.68 9.25
N SER A 69 13.89 -20.12 8.00
CA SER A 69 15.01 -20.10 7.04
C SER A 69 15.55 -18.67 6.81
N LEU A 70 14.69 -17.64 6.83
CA LEU A 70 15.13 -16.25 6.76
C LEU A 70 15.91 -15.81 7.99
N CYS A 71 15.56 -16.34 9.17
CA CYS A 71 16.26 -16.03 10.42
C CYS A 71 17.63 -16.70 10.51
N GLU A 72 17.83 -17.83 9.84
CA GLU A 72 19.13 -18.51 9.76
C GLU A 72 20.13 -17.77 8.85
N ALA A 73 19.62 -16.95 7.93
CA ALA A 73 20.45 -16.14 7.04
C ALA A 73 21.17 -15.03 7.82
N GLN A 74 22.50 -15.01 7.72
CA GLN A 74 23.37 -14.13 8.52
C GLN A 74 23.40 -12.68 8.04
N THR A 75 23.04 -12.44 6.77
CA THR A 75 23.10 -11.10 6.18
C THR A 75 21.77 -10.72 5.51
N LEU A 76 21.49 -9.42 5.48
CA LEU A 76 20.33 -8.89 4.77
C LEU A 76 20.33 -9.30 3.29
N GLN A 77 21.52 -9.35 2.65
CA GLN A 77 21.62 -9.75 1.25
C GLN A 77 21.21 -11.21 1.03
N GLN A 78 21.57 -12.10 1.94
CA GLN A 78 21.13 -13.50 1.90
C GLN A 78 19.61 -13.61 2.09
N GLN A 79 19.03 -12.83 3.00
CA GLN A 79 17.59 -12.78 3.21
C GLN A 79 16.84 -12.31 1.98
N ILE A 80 17.32 -11.24 1.33
CA ILE A 80 16.74 -10.71 0.08
C ILE A 80 16.80 -11.80 -1.01
N CYS A 81 17.94 -12.43 -1.21
CA CYS A 81 18.12 -13.47 -2.21
C CYS A 81 17.18 -14.68 -1.98
N LEU A 82 16.98 -15.08 -0.73
CA LEU A 82 16.03 -16.15 -0.37
C LEU A 82 14.60 -15.76 -0.73
N ILE A 83 14.19 -14.52 -0.41
CA ILE A 83 12.85 -14.01 -0.73
C ILE A 83 12.62 -13.96 -2.24
N GLU A 84 13.57 -13.38 -2.99
CA GLU A 84 13.48 -13.28 -4.44
C GLU A 84 13.36 -14.65 -5.10
N ARG A 85 14.21 -15.59 -4.73
CA ARG A 85 14.18 -16.97 -5.23
C ARG A 85 12.84 -17.65 -4.92
N PHE A 86 12.35 -17.49 -3.70
CA PHE A 86 11.06 -18.02 -3.28
C PHE A 86 9.91 -17.45 -4.10
N LEU A 87 9.87 -16.13 -4.30
CA LEU A 87 8.83 -15.46 -5.07
C LEU A 87 8.88 -15.85 -6.54
N ILE A 88 10.07 -15.93 -7.14
CA ILE A 88 10.26 -16.37 -8.54
C ILE A 88 9.73 -17.80 -8.71
N HIS A 89 10.06 -18.69 -7.77
CA HIS A 89 9.58 -20.08 -7.81
C HIS A 89 8.05 -20.20 -7.63
N ARG A 90 7.44 -19.26 -6.90
CA ARG A 90 5.99 -19.23 -6.66
C ARG A 90 5.22 -18.49 -7.75
N LEU A 91 5.91 -17.72 -8.58
CA LEU A 91 5.27 -16.97 -9.66
C LEU A 91 4.67 -17.97 -10.66
N LYS A 92 3.38 -17.78 -10.96
CA LYS A 92 2.68 -18.64 -11.91
C LYS A 92 3.08 -18.33 -13.33
N ASP A 93 3.41 -19.35 -14.11
CA ASP A 93 3.83 -19.21 -15.50
C ASP A 93 2.76 -18.56 -16.40
N ASN A 94 1.49 -18.65 -16.03
CA ASN A 94 0.34 -18.13 -16.78
C ASN A 94 -0.37 -17.02 -16.00
N TYR A 95 0.37 -16.14 -15.32
CA TYR A 95 -0.23 -14.98 -14.67
C TYR A 95 -0.54 -13.89 -15.71
N GLU A 96 -1.81 -13.78 -16.03
CA GLU A 96 -2.32 -12.68 -16.84
C GLU A 96 -2.94 -11.60 -15.96
N ILE A 97 -2.36 -10.42 -15.99
CA ILE A 97 -2.97 -9.23 -15.41
C ILE A 97 -3.76 -8.50 -16.48
N ASP A 98 -4.98 -8.12 -16.14
CA ASP A 98 -5.75 -7.22 -16.98
C ASP A 98 -5.04 -5.85 -17.09
N PRO A 99 -4.62 -5.42 -18.29
CA PRO A 99 -3.78 -4.25 -18.47
C PRO A 99 -4.47 -2.94 -18.05
N GLN A 100 -5.79 -2.90 -17.97
CA GLN A 100 -6.56 -1.73 -17.58
C GLN A 100 -6.27 -1.31 -16.13
N ILE A 101 -6.05 -2.27 -15.21
CA ILE A 101 -5.85 -1.96 -13.80
C ILE A 101 -4.45 -1.40 -13.53
N PRO A 102 -3.34 -2.01 -13.99
CA PRO A 102 -2.01 -1.39 -13.90
C PRO A 102 -1.94 -0.02 -14.57
N PHE A 103 -2.58 0.17 -15.72
CA PHE A 103 -2.68 1.46 -16.38
C PHE A 103 -3.36 2.49 -15.45
N ALA A 104 -4.53 2.16 -14.91
CA ALA A 104 -5.25 3.03 -13.98
C ALA A 104 -4.42 3.38 -12.75
N VAL A 105 -3.75 2.40 -12.14
CA VAL A 105 -2.81 2.60 -11.03
C VAL A 105 -1.71 3.58 -11.42
N GLN A 106 -1.14 3.44 -12.61
CA GLN A 106 -0.08 4.33 -13.11
C GLN A 106 -0.59 5.76 -13.29
N GLN A 107 -1.78 5.96 -13.87
CA GLN A 107 -2.37 7.29 -14.05
C GLN A 107 -2.68 7.97 -12.71
N ILE A 108 -3.26 7.24 -11.75
CA ILE A 108 -3.50 7.77 -10.41
C ILE A 108 -2.17 8.16 -9.72
N ASN A 109 -1.13 7.34 -9.85
CA ASN A 109 0.19 7.64 -9.29
C ASN A 109 0.81 8.89 -9.93
N ARG A 110 0.80 9.00 -11.27
CA ARG A 110 1.32 10.15 -12.02
C ARG A 110 0.60 11.45 -11.66
N SER A 111 -0.72 11.39 -11.50
CA SER A 111 -1.52 12.54 -11.10
C SER A 111 -1.45 12.84 -9.61
N LYS A 112 -0.68 12.04 -8.83
CA LYS A 112 -0.61 12.15 -7.37
C LYS A 112 -2.00 12.08 -6.71
N GLY A 113 -2.88 11.23 -7.25
CA GLY A 113 -4.25 11.04 -6.78
C GLY A 113 -5.23 12.16 -7.15
N ARG A 114 -4.89 13.06 -8.07
CA ARG A 114 -5.75 14.20 -8.45
C ARG A 114 -6.60 13.95 -9.71
N LEU A 115 -6.34 12.88 -10.45
CA LEU A 115 -7.10 12.54 -11.66
C LEU A 115 -8.55 12.18 -11.30
N PRO A 116 -9.56 12.81 -11.94
CA PRO A 116 -10.95 12.42 -11.79
C PRO A 116 -11.19 10.99 -12.27
N ILE A 117 -11.92 10.18 -11.47
CA ILE A 117 -12.18 8.78 -11.81
C ILE A 117 -13.00 8.64 -13.10
N LEU A 118 -13.91 9.58 -13.39
CA LEU A 118 -14.67 9.60 -14.65
C LEU A 118 -13.76 9.72 -15.86
N GLN A 119 -12.78 10.64 -15.83
CA GLN A 119 -11.81 10.78 -16.92
C GLN A 119 -11.05 9.47 -17.14
N LEU A 120 -10.66 8.79 -16.06
CA LEU A 120 -9.96 7.52 -16.15
C LEU A 120 -10.82 6.42 -16.77
N THR A 121 -12.13 6.36 -16.42
CA THR A 121 -13.06 5.37 -17.01
C THR A 121 -13.30 5.63 -18.49
N ASP A 122 -13.33 6.88 -18.92
CA ASP A 122 -13.45 7.25 -20.33
C ASP A 122 -12.21 6.80 -21.13
N GLU A 123 -11.01 7.00 -20.59
CA GLU A 123 -9.76 6.57 -21.24
C GLU A 123 -9.65 5.04 -21.41
N ILE A 124 -10.17 4.26 -20.46
CA ILE A 124 -10.11 2.79 -20.51
C ILE A 124 -11.37 2.14 -21.12
N CYS A 125 -12.34 2.95 -21.55
CA CYS A 125 -13.57 2.51 -22.23
C CYS A 125 -14.39 1.46 -21.47
N ILE A 126 -14.51 1.60 -20.14
CA ILE A 126 -15.37 0.73 -19.32
C ILE A 126 -16.26 1.56 -18.38
N CYS A 127 -17.45 1.02 -18.06
CA CYS A 127 -18.34 1.73 -17.16
C CYS A 127 -17.77 1.79 -15.73
N GLN A 128 -18.01 2.90 -15.05
CA GLN A 128 -17.45 3.18 -13.72
C GLN A 128 -17.69 2.04 -12.72
N ARG A 129 -18.89 1.49 -12.65
CA ARG A 129 -19.22 0.40 -11.72
C ARG A 129 -18.38 -0.85 -11.95
N HIS A 130 -18.14 -1.21 -13.23
CA HIS A 130 -17.29 -2.36 -13.58
C HIS A 130 -15.84 -2.08 -13.22
N PHE A 131 -15.33 -0.88 -13.52
CA PHE A 131 -14.00 -0.44 -13.17
C PHE A 131 -13.77 -0.50 -11.65
N GLU A 132 -14.64 0.11 -10.85
CA GLU A 132 -14.52 0.13 -9.40
C GLU A 132 -14.47 -1.28 -8.80
N ARG A 133 -15.35 -2.18 -9.24
CA ARG A 133 -15.35 -3.58 -8.80
C ARG A 133 -14.04 -4.28 -9.14
N LYS A 134 -13.57 -4.13 -10.37
CA LYS A 134 -12.35 -4.74 -10.88
C LYS A 134 -11.11 -4.17 -10.18
N PHE A 135 -11.01 -2.86 -10.11
CA PHE A 135 -9.92 -2.18 -9.42
C PHE A 135 -9.82 -2.64 -7.95
N LYS A 136 -10.97 -2.70 -7.26
CA LYS A 136 -11.02 -3.17 -5.88
C LYS A 136 -10.60 -4.64 -5.73
N ALA A 137 -10.97 -5.50 -6.65
CA ALA A 137 -10.55 -6.90 -6.63
C ALA A 137 -9.03 -7.06 -6.75
N TYR A 138 -8.38 -6.27 -7.63
CA TYR A 138 -6.95 -6.38 -7.91
C TYR A 138 -6.05 -5.61 -6.95
N THR A 139 -6.54 -4.52 -6.35
CA THR A 139 -5.73 -3.65 -5.48
C THR A 139 -6.13 -3.70 -4.00
N GLY A 140 -7.34 -4.17 -3.73
CA GLY A 140 -7.98 -4.11 -2.41
C GLY A 140 -8.56 -2.74 -2.05
N TYR A 141 -8.39 -1.73 -2.91
CA TYR A 141 -8.91 -0.38 -2.73
C TYR A 141 -9.93 -0.04 -3.82
N THR A 142 -10.92 0.77 -3.50
CA THR A 142 -11.64 1.48 -4.55
C THR A 142 -10.71 2.49 -5.24
N PRO A 143 -10.96 2.89 -6.49
CA PRO A 143 -10.16 3.93 -7.15
C PRO A 143 -10.07 5.22 -6.34
N LYS A 144 -11.16 5.61 -5.69
CA LYS A 144 -11.25 6.79 -4.83
C LYS A 144 -10.38 6.68 -3.57
N GLU A 145 -10.41 5.53 -2.90
CA GLU A 145 -9.54 5.27 -1.73
C GLU A 145 -8.07 5.26 -2.13
N TYR A 146 -7.74 4.65 -3.26
CA TYR A 146 -6.37 4.62 -3.77
C TYR A 146 -5.87 6.03 -4.14
N SER A 147 -6.69 6.82 -4.84
CA SER A 147 -6.38 8.23 -5.15
C SER A 147 -6.16 9.05 -3.88
N ARG A 148 -6.99 8.84 -2.87
CA ARG A 148 -6.85 9.48 -1.55
C ARG A 148 -5.51 9.13 -0.88
N ILE A 149 -5.09 7.88 -0.92
CA ILE A 149 -3.80 7.44 -0.37
C ILE A 149 -2.63 8.05 -1.16
N MET A 150 -2.71 8.11 -2.48
CA MET A 150 -1.66 8.72 -3.30
C MET A 150 -1.56 10.24 -3.07
N LYS A 151 -2.69 10.91 -2.90
CA LYS A 151 -2.74 12.32 -2.50
C LYS A 151 -2.09 12.54 -1.13
N PHE A 152 -2.43 11.71 -0.16
CA PHE A 152 -1.81 11.74 1.17
C PHE A 152 -0.28 11.54 1.10
N ARG A 153 0.21 10.54 0.36
CA ARG A 153 1.65 10.31 0.20
C ARG A 153 2.37 11.52 -0.38
N ASN A 154 1.83 12.09 -1.47
CA ASN A 154 2.37 13.32 -2.04
C ASN A 154 2.39 14.48 -1.03
N THR A 155 1.36 14.57 -0.19
CA THR A 155 1.29 15.60 0.86
C THR A 155 2.39 15.43 1.91
N ILE A 156 2.65 14.21 2.36
CA ILE A 156 3.74 13.93 3.30
C ILE A 156 5.09 14.27 2.68
N ASP A 157 5.30 13.95 1.40
CA ASP A 157 6.53 14.30 0.68
C ASP A 157 6.70 15.84 0.59
N LEU A 158 5.63 16.58 0.33
CA LEU A 158 5.64 18.05 0.35
C LEU A 158 5.98 18.59 1.75
N LEU A 159 5.35 18.08 2.80
CA LEU A 159 5.60 18.51 4.19
C LEU A 159 7.05 18.29 4.62
N LYS A 160 7.67 17.20 4.18
CA LYS A 160 9.08 16.87 4.51
C LYS A 160 10.09 17.71 3.74
N ASN A 161 9.75 18.16 2.55
CA ASN A 161 10.67 18.84 1.64
C ASN A 161 10.45 20.36 1.57
N CYS A 162 9.39 20.90 2.16
CA CYS A 162 9.11 22.32 2.17
C CYS A 162 9.64 23.01 3.42
N VAL A 163 10.17 24.23 3.24
CA VAL A 163 10.42 25.15 4.35
C VAL A 163 9.06 25.54 4.96
N PRO A 164 8.90 25.56 6.29
CA PRO A 164 7.60 25.53 6.98
C PRO A 164 6.77 26.82 6.93
N ASP A 165 6.84 27.58 5.86
CA ASP A 165 6.25 28.94 5.85
C ASP A 165 4.72 28.98 5.78
N ASN A 166 4.03 27.96 5.22
CA ASN A 166 2.58 27.99 5.21
C ASN A 166 1.91 26.64 4.91
N LEU A 167 1.31 26.03 5.94
CA LEU A 167 0.50 24.80 5.78
C LEU A 167 -0.66 24.96 4.78
N LEU A 168 -1.20 26.18 4.61
CA LEU A 168 -2.26 26.45 3.65
C LEU A 168 -1.77 26.27 2.22
N THR A 169 -0.58 26.77 1.91
CA THR A 169 0.02 26.60 0.58
C THR A 169 0.21 25.13 0.25
N ILE A 170 0.74 24.33 1.20
CA ILE A 170 0.91 22.89 1.02
C ILE A 170 -0.45 22.21 0.82
N ALA A 171 -1.46 22.58 1.60
CA ALA A 171 -2.80 22.00 1.47
C ALA A 171 -3.40 22.27 0.08
N VAL A 172 -3.27 23.49 -0.43
CA VAL A 172 -3.74 23.89 -1.77
C VAL A 172 -2.94 23.15 -2.86
N GLU A 173 -1.62 23.14 -2.76
CA GLU A 173 -0.75 22.45 -3.72
C GLU A 173 -1.03 20.94 -3.76
N ALA A 174 -1.28 20.34 -2.60
CA ALA A 174 -1.69 18.94 -2.50
C ALA A 174 -3.13 18.69 -3.00
N GLY A 175 -3.90 19.75 -3.28
CA GLY A 175 -5.27 19.69 -3.80
C GLY A 175 -6.34 19.45 -2.73
N TYR A 176 -6.14 19.94 -1.50
CA TYR A 176 -7.19 19.98 -0.48
C TYR A 176 -8.00 21.26 -0.62
N TYR A 177 -9.27 21.18 -0.25
CA TYR A 177 -10.19 22.31 -0.36
C TYR A 177 -9.88 23.39 0.68
N ASP A 178 -9.60 22.96 1.92
CA ASP A 178 -9.27 23.84 3.04
C ASP A 178 -8.38 23.13 4.07
N LEU A 179 -7.89 23.90 5.05
CA LEU A 179 -7.05 23.38 6.14
C LEU A 179 -7.78 22.39 7.06
N SER A 180 -9.09 22.53 7.22
CA SER A 180 -9.87 21.61 8.07
C SER A 180 -9.94 20.23 7.45
N HIS A 181 -10.26 20.16 6.15
CA HIS A 181 -10.22 18.93 5.36
C HIS A 181 -8.82 18.33 5.33
N PHE A 182 -7.79 19.15 5.08
CA PHE A 182 -6.40 18.74 5.12
C PHE A 182 -6.00 18.10 6.46
N ASN A 183 -6.23 18.78 7.59
CA ASN A 183 -5.89 18.31 8.91
C ASN A 183 -6.60 16.98 9.26
N LYS A 184 -7.91 16.89 8.95
CA LYS A 184 -8.72 15.70 9.17
C LYS A 184 -8.19 14.50 8.40
N GLU A 185 -7.87 14.71 7.14
CA GLU A 185 -7.38 13.67 6.23
C GLU A 185 -6.01 13.13 6.68
N ILE A 186 -5.05 14.03 6.97
CA ILE A 186 -3.73 13.64 7.46
C ILE A 186 -3.85 12.85 8.76
N ARG A 187 -4.63 13.34 9.73
CA ARG A 187 -4.82 12.64 11.00
C ARG A 187 -5.46 11.26 10.83
N GLN A 188 -6.43 11.14 9.94
CA GLN A 188 -7.10 9.86 9.69
C GLN A 188 -6.17 8.81 9.08
N LEU A 189 -5.24 9.23 8.21
CA LEU A 189 -4.35 8.31 7.48
C LEU A 189 -3.00 8.06 8.19
N SER A 190 -2.58 8.95 9.09
CA SER A 190 -1.28 8.82 9.78
C SER A 190 -1.36 8.70 11.30
N GLY A 191 -2.50 9.03 11.90
CA GLY A 191 -2.62 9.18 13.35
C GLY A 191 -2.03 10.50 13.88
N ASN A 192 -1.32 11.27 13.05
CA ASN A 192 -0.55 12.46 13.44
C ASN A 192 -1.10 13.74 12.82
N THR A 193 -0.67 14.88 13.32
CA THR A 193 -0.99 16.18 12.73
C THR A 193 -0.01 16.52 11.59
N PRO A 194 -0.38 17.39 10.62
CA PRO A 194 0.54 17.83 9.58
C PRO A 194 1.83 18.45 10.13
N ALA A 195 1.75 19.20 11.22
CA ALA A 195 2.91 19.83 11.84
C ALA A 195 3.97 18.82 12.32
N SER A 196 3.59 17.60 12.71
CA SER A 196 4.54 16.57 13.13
C SER A 196 5.44 16.07 11.99
N PHE A 197 5.10 16.34 10.74
CA PHE A 197 5.90 15.95 9.57
C PHE A 197 6.86 17.04 9.10
N LEU A 198 6.73 18.28 9.62
CA LEU A 198 7.63 19.38 9.31
C LEU A 198 8.98 19.31 10.05
N SER A 199 9.08 18.45 11.07
CA SER A 199 10.21 18.36 11.99
C SER A 199 11.12 17.15 11.71
N ILE A 200 10.90 16.47 10.62
CA ILE A 200 11.65 15.30 10.18
C ILE A 200 12.44 15.70 8.92
#